data_79e92122867ce3cc587b3103ebb8ee3b
#
_entry.id   79e92122867ce3cc587b3103ebb8ee3b
#
_cell.length_a   1.000
_cell.length_b   1.000
_cell.length_c   1.000
_cell.angle_alpha   90.00
_cell.angle_beta   90.00
_cell.angle_gamma   90.00
#
_symmetry.space_group_name_H-M   'P 1'
#
loop_
_entity.id
_entity.type
_entity.pdbx_description
1 polymer ?
#
loop_
_entity_poly.entity_id
_entity_poly.type
_entity_poly.pdbx_seq_one_letter_code
_entity_poly.pdbx_strand_id
1 'polypeptide(L)'
;TYVPARNTIFLSFALAWSEILESTDIFIGVSAVDYSGYPDCRPEYISAFQDMARLATKAGVEGNGVTIHAPLMDLTKAQTVELGTSLGLDYGLTVSCYEADGQGRACGHCDSCLLRSRGFREAQMVDPTVYQTPEGTS
;
A
#
# COMPACT_ATOMS: atom_id res chain seq x y z
N THR A 1 12.88 0.13 2.36
CA THR A 1 13.45 1.41 2.84
C THR A 1 12.40 2.18 3.63
N TYR A 2 12.70 2.48 4.89
CA TYR A 2 11.82 3.29 5.74
C TYR A 2 11.93 4.79 5.37
N VAL A 3 10.81 5.40 5.05
CA VAL A 3 10.68 6.85 4.89
C VAL A 3 9.85 7.37 6.06
N PRO A 4 10.43 8.16 6.99
CA PRO A 4 9.73 8.62 8.18
C PRO A 4 8.43 9.36 7.85
N ALA A 5 7.34 8.97 8.52
CA ALA A 5 6.02 9.60 8.42
C ALA A 5 5.47 9.74 6.98
N ARG A 6 5.87 8.86 6.05
CA ARG A 6 5.42 8.94 4.65
C ARG A 6 3.89 8.88 4.53
N ASN A 7 3.24 7.97 5.26
CA ASN A 7 1.79 7.87 5.21
C ASN A 7 1.10 9.06 5.87
N THR A 8 1.71 9.68 6.88
CA THR A 8 1.22 10.94 7.47
C THR A 8 1.17 12.04 6.43
N ILE A 9 2.24 12.19 5.63
CA ILE A 9 2.30 13.19 4.57
C ILE A 9 1.22 12.92 3.52
N PHE A 10 1.11 11.69 3.03
CA PHE A 10 0.11 11.34 2.03
C PHE A 10 -1.33 11.50 2.53
N LEU A 11 -1.63 11.06 3.75
CA LEU A 11 -2.95 11.24 4.34
C LEU A 11 -3.28 12.71 4.59
N SER A 12 -2.30 13.56 4.93
CA SER A 12 -2.52 15.00 5.10
C SER A 12 -2.88 15.66 3.77
N PHE A 13 -2.21 15.33 2.68
CA PHE A 13 -2.59 15.78 1.34
C PHE A 13 -3.97 15.26 0.93
N ALA A 14 -4.23 13.97 1.14
CA ALA A 14 -5.52 13.37 0.82
C ALA A 14 -6.66 14.02 1.60
N LEU A 15 -6.44 14.32 2.90
CA LEU A 15 -7.41 15.01 3.75
C LEU A 15 -7.75 16.40 3.23
N ALA A 16 -6.73 17.21 2.90
CA ALA A 16 -6.96 18.53 2.33
C ALA A 16 -7.67 18.47 0.98
N TRP A 17 -7.32 17.49 0.16
CA TRP A 17 -7.91 17.30 -1.17
C TRP A 17 -9.35 16.78 -1.09
N SER A 18 -9.66 15.88 -0.14
CA SER A 18 -11.01 15.37 0.06
C SER A 18 -12.00 16.49 0.43
N GLU A 19 -11.59 17.47 1.24
CA GLU A 19 -12.44 18.59 1.60
C GLU A 19 -12.75 19.50 0.41
N ILE A 20 -11.77 19.71 -0.51
CA ILE A 20 -11.98 20.46 -1.76
C ILE A 20 -12.95 19.73 -2.71
N LEU A 21 -12.83 18.40 -2.77
CA LEU A 21 -13.67 17.55 -3.62
C LEU A 21 -15.02 17.18 -2.99
N GLU A 22 -15.27 17.59 -1.76
CA GLU A 22 -16.44 17.15 -0.98
C GLU A 22 -16.55 15.64 -0.88
N SER A 23 -15.39 14.93 -0.87
CA SER A 23 -15.34 13.48 -0.74
C SER A 23 -15.45 13.09 0.73
N THR A 24 -16.24 12.05 1.00
CA THR A 24 -16.45 11.49 2.35
C THR A 24 -15.53 10.32 2.67
N ASP A 25 -14.73 9.87 1.70
CA ASP A 25 -13.97 8.63 1.82
C ASP A 25 -12.52 8.81 1.32
N ILE A 26 -11.57 8.31 2.10
CA ILE A 26 -10.15 8.16 1.73
C ILE A 26 -9.78 6.69 1.87
N PHE A 27 -9.14 6.12 0.85
CA PHE A 27 -8.64 4.75 0.90
C PHE A 27 -7.11 4.74 0.97
N ILE A 28 -6.55 3.90 1.87
CA ILE A 28 -5.12 3.71 2.00
C ILE A 28 -4.76 2.22 1.98
N GLY A 29 -3.73 1.85 1.22
CA GLY A 29 -3.28 0.46 1.03
C GLY A 29 -2.25 0.00 2.06
N VAL A 30 -2.41 0.35 3.32
CA VAL A 30 -1.54 -0.14 4.40
C VAL A 30 -1.92 -1.56 4.82
N SER A 31 -0.93 -2.37 5.22
CA SER A 31 -1.11 -3.69 5.81
C SER A 31 -0.27 -3.79 7.08
N ALA A 32 -0.83 -4.35 8.15
CA ALA A 32 -0.16 -4.58 9.42
C ALA A 32 0.40 -6.01 9.53
N VAL A 33 -0.08 -6.95 8.70
CA VAL A 33 0.18 -8.40 8.84
C VAL A 33 1.49 -8.81 8.19
N ASP A 34 1.85 -8.22 7.06
CA ASP A 34 3.02 -8.62 6.25
C ASP A 34 4.25 -7.76 6.49
N TYR A 35 4.71 -7.62 7.72
CA TYR A 35 5.90 -6.84 7.99
C TYR A 35 5.87 -5.43 7.40
N SER A 36 5.24 -4.55 8.09
CA SER A 36 5.73 -3.19 8.09
C SER A 36 6.08 -2.85 9.53
N GLY A 37 7.34 -2.92 9.88
CA GLY A 37 7.83 -2.30 11.10
C GLY A 37 7.63 -0.78 11.05
N TYR A 38 6.77 -0.30 10.16
CA TYR A 38 6.47 1.11 9.94
C TYR A 38 5.36 1.56 10.91
N PRO A 39 5.67 2.47 11.82
CA PRO A 39 4.69 2.95 12.81
C PRO A 39 3.41 3.50 12.19
N ASP A 40 3.51 4.10 11.01
CA ASP A 40 2.41 4.75 10.27
C ASP A 40 1.61 3.80 9.34
N CYS A 41 1.76 2.48 9.56
CA CYS A 41 0.94 1.45 8.92
C CYS A 41 0.04 0.71 9.92
N ARG A 42 0.11 1.02 11.20
CA ARG A 42 -0.62 0.30 12.25
C ARG A 42 -2.07 0.77 12.40
N PRO A 43 -2.99 -0.11 12.85
CA PRO A 43 -4.39 0.24 13.08
C PRO A 43 -4.57 1.44 14.01
N GLU A 44 -3.77 1.51 15.09
CA GLU A 44 -3.83 2.59 16.07
C GLU A 44 -3.47 3.94 15.44
N TYR A 45 -2.50 3.95 14.50
CA TYR A 45 -2.13 5.15 13.78
C TYR A 45 -3.27 5.63 12.87
N ILE A 46 -3.91 4.73 12.11
CA ILE A 46 -5.04 5.07 11.23
C ILE A 46 -6.20 5.62 12.05
N SER A 47 -6.51 4.99 13.20
CA SER A 47 -7.54 5.48 14.12
C SER A 47 -7.24 6.88 14.66
N ALA A 48 -6.01 7.12 15.11
CA ALA A 48 -5.59 8.42 15.62
C ALA A 48 -5.62 9.50 14.52
N PHE A 49 -5.24 9.16 13.29
CA PHE A 49 -5.33 10.09 12.16
C PHE A 49 -6.78 10.41 11.81
N GLN A 50 -7.67 9.42 11.85
CA GLN A 50 -9.12 9.61 11.67
C GLN A 50 -9.70 10.58 12.72
N ASP A 51 -9.31 10.44 13.98
CA ASP A 51 -9.76 11.33 15.04
C ASP A 51 -9.23 12.76 14.87
N MET A 52 -7.96 12.89 14.49
CA MET A 52 -7.36 14.16 14.14
C MET A 52 -8.08 14.82 12.95
N ALA A 53 -8.40 14.06 11.90
CA ALA A 53 -9.09 14.56 10.71
C ALA A 53 -10.47 15.17 11.05
N ARG A 54 -11.20 14.56 11.98
CA ARG A 54 -12.49 15.09 12.46
C ARG A 54 -12.37 16.45 13.16
N LEU A 55 -11.24 16.71 13.81
CA LEU A 55 -10.99 17.96 14.52
C LEU A 55 -10.37 19.05 13.64
N ALA A 56 -9.64 18.64 12.59
CA ALA A 56 -8.79 19.52 11.79
C ALA A 56 -9.49 20.10 10.56
N THR A 57 -10.66 19.58 10.17
CA THR A 57 -11.37 20.01 8.96
C THR A 57 -12.71 20.66 9.28
N LYS A 58 -13.17 21.56 8.41
CA LYS A 58 -14.50 22.16 8.52
C LYS A 58 -15.58 21.10 8.45
N ALA A 59 -15.49 20.21 7.46
CA ALA A 59 -16.43 19.09 7.30
C ALA A 59 -16.47 18.19 8.55
N GLY A 60 -15.31 17.92 9.18
CA GLY A 60 -15.21 17.14 10.41
C GLY A 60 -15.94 17.79 11.59
N VAL A 61 -15.76 19.10 11.78
CA VAL A 61 -16.43 19.88 12.86
C VAL A 61 -17.93 19.98 12.63
N GLU A 62 -18.38 20.04 11.38
CA GLU A 62 -19.80 20.09 10.99
C GLU A 62 -20.49 18.70 11.00
N GLY A 63 -19.75 17.63 11.35
CA GLY A 63 -20.29 16.26 11.44
C GLY A 63 -20.29 15.47 10.11
N ASN A 64 -19.70 16.04 9.05
CA ASN A 64 -19.58 15.45 7.71
C ASN A 64 -18.13 15.05 7.39
N GLY A 65 -17.35 14.70 8.42
CA GLY A 65 -15.93 14.37 8.27
C GLY A 65 -15.69 13.13 7.42
N VAL A 66 -14.51 13.09 6.79
CA VAL A 66 -14.06 11.98 5.96
C VAL A 66 -13.88 10.70 6.78
N THR A 67 -14.13 9.55 6.15
CA THR A 67 -13.79 8.21 6.69
C THR A 67 -12.55 7.68 6.00
N ILE A 68 -11.58 7.17 6.78
CA ILE A 68 -10.36 6.56 6.25
C ILE A 68 -10.53 5.03 6.24
N HIS A 69 -10.49 4.46 5.06
CA HIS A 69 -10.60 3.02 4.82
C HIS A 69 -9.22 2.41 4.58
N ALA A 70 -8.91 1.34 5.31
CA ALA A 70 -7.68 0.57 5.14
C ALA A 70 -8.02 -0.90 4.84
N PRO A 71 -8.54 -1.22 3.64
CA PRO A 71 -9.11 -2.53 3.33
C PRO A 71 -8.10 -3.68 3.33
N LEU A 72 -6.81 -3.37 3.30
CA LEU A 72 -5.73 -4.37 3.31
C LEU A 72 -5.10 -4.55 4.70
N MET A 73 -5.62 -3.86 5.72
CA MET A 73 -4.99 -3.78 7.05
C MET A 73 -4.70 -5.16 7.64
N ASP A 74 -5.67 -6.06 7.58
CA ASP A 74 -5.62 -7.39 8.20
C ASP A 74 -5.31 -8.51 7.18
N LEU A 75 -4.98 -8.16 5.94
CA LEU A 75 -4.69 -9.13 4.89
C LEU A 75 -3.21 -9.48 4.83
N THR A 76 -2.92 -10.77 4.67
CA THR A 76 -1.59 -11.24 4.27
C THR A 76 -1.30 -10.83 2.82
N LYS A 77 -0.04 -10.94 2.40
CA LYS A 77 0.33 -10.66 1.02
C LYS A 77 -0.38 -11.61 0.04
N ALA A 78 -0.54 -12.87 0.41
CA ALA A 78 -1.29 -13.84 -0.39
C ALA A 78 -2.76 -13.42 -0.55
N GLN A 79 -3.44 -13.10 0.54
CA GLN A 79 -4.83 -12.62 0.50
C GLN A 79 -4.98 -11.31 -0.29
N THR A 80 -3.99 -10.42 -0.21
CA THR A 80 -3.96 -9.19 -1.04
C THR A 80 -3.86 -9.52 -2.53
N VAL A 81 -3.03 -10.52 -2.90
CA VAL A 81 -2.91 -10.99 -4.29
C VAL A 81 -4.22 -11.62 -4.77
N GLU A 82 -4.83 -12.49 -3.96
CA GLU A 82 -6.12 -13.12 -4.27
C GLU A 82 -7.23 -12.08 -4.46
N LEU A 83 -7.33 -11.11 -3.54
CA LEU A 83 -8.31 -10.03 -3.63
C LEU A 83 -8.12 -9.20 -4.90
N GLY A 84 -6.89 -8.74 -5.17
CA GLY A 84 -6.60 -7.96 -6.36
C GLY A 84 -6.94 -8.71 -7.65
N THR A 85 -6.59 -10.00 -7.73
CA THR A 85 -6.95 -10.85 -8.87
C THR A 85 -8.47 -11.00 -9.04
N SER A 86 -9.19 -11.20 -7.93
CA SER A 86 -10.67 -11.30 -7.96
C SER A 86 -11.35 -10.01 -8.44
N LEU A 87 -10.69 -8.87 -8.24
CA LEU A 87 -11.12 -7.56 -8.70
C LEU A 87 -10.64 -7.23 -10.13
N GLY A 88 -9.95 -8.16 -10.79
CA GLY A 88 -9.46 -7.99 -12.17
C GLY A 88 -8.16 -7.18 -12.28
N LEU A 89 -7.40 -7.02 -11.19
CA LEU A 89 -6.10 -6.33 -11.25
C LEU A 89 -5.09 -7.18 -12.04
N ASP A 90 -4.52 -6.58 -13.09
CA ASP A 90 -3.36 -7.14 -13.79
C ASP A 90 -2.07 -6.80 -13.02
N TYR A 91 -1.55 -7.77 -12.31
CA TYR A 91 -0.30 -7.63 -11.56
C TYR A 91 0.95 -7.47 -12.46
N GLY A 92 0.85 -7.78 -13.76
CA GLY A 92 1.91 -7.49 -14.74
C GLY A 92 2.19 -5.99 -14.90
N LEU A 93 1.21 -5.14 -14.59
CA LEU A 93 1.35 -3.68 -14.61
C LEU A 93 1.99 -3.11 -13.34
N THR A 94 2.31 -3.94 -12.34
CA THR A 94 2.80 -3.50 -11.03
C THR A 94 4.26 -3.85 -10.82
N VAL A 95 5.04 -2.93 -10.26
CA VAL A 95 6.43 -3.13 -9.86
C VAL A 95 6.57 -2.88 -8.37
N SER A 96 7.03 -3.90 -7.62
CA SER A 96 7.26 -3.80 -6.17
C SER A 96 8.74 -3.56 -5.83
N CYS A 97 9.65 -3.79 -6.76
CA CYS A 97 11.08 -3.75 -6.55
C CYS A 97 11.60 -2.36 -6.17
N TYR A 98 12.47 -2.27 -5.14
CA TYR A 98 13.16 -1.03 -4.77
C TYR A 98 14.33 -0.68 -5.69
N GLU A 99 14.84 -1.67 -6.45
CA GLU A 99 16.02 -1.60 -7.31
C GLU A 99 15.69 -2.04 -8.74
N ALA A 100 14.48 -1.69 -9.21
CA ALA A 100 14.11 -1.98 -10.59
C ALA A 100 15.02 -1.22 -11.57
N ASP A 101 15.37 -1.88 -12.66
CA ASP A 101 16.17 -1.23 -13.71
C ASP A 101 15.35 -0.22 -14.53
N GLY A 102 16.01 0.45 -15.48
CA GLY A 102 15.38 1.46 -16.34
C GLY A 102 14.27 0.91 -17.26
N GLN A 103 14.08 -0.41 -17.32
CA GLN A 103 13.01 -1.10 -18.04
C GLN A 103 11.92 -1.63 -17.11
N GLY A 104 12.02 -1.35 -15.80
CA GLY A 104 11.06 -1.82 -14.80
C GLY A 104 11.26 -3.27 -14.37
N ARG A 105 12.36 -3.93 -14.76
CA ARG A 105 12.62 -5.33 -14.36
C ARG A 105 13.10 -5.38 -12.90
N ALA A 106 12.53 -6.29 -12.14
CA ALA A 106 12.79 -6.44 -10.71
C ALA A 106 14.14 -7.12 -10.43
N CYS A 107 14.85 -6.73 -9.36
CA CYS A 107 16.13 -7.35 -8.98
C CYS A 107 16.00 -8.79 -8.47
N GLY A 108 14.84 -9.19 -7.96
CA GLY A 108 14.57 -10.54 -7.45
C GLY A 108 15.06 -10.83 -6.03
N HIS A 109 15.85 -9.94 -5.42
CA HIS A 109 16.52 -10.21 -4.15
C HIS A 109 16.27 -9.18 -3.04
N CYS A 110 15.71 -8.01 -3.31
CA CYS A 110 15.35 -7.07 -2.26
C CYS A 110 14.12 -7.55 -1.46
N ASP A 111 13.95 -7.04 -0.25
CA ASP A 111 12.84 -7.45 0.64
C ASP A 111 11.47 -7.39 -0.05
N SER A 112 11.25 -6.37 -0.85
CA SER A 112 9.97 -6.21 -1.57
C SER A 112 9.76 -7.28 -2.64
N CYS A 113 10.81 -7.69 -3.37
CA CYS A 113 10.75 -8.79 -4.32
C CYS A 113 10.49 -10.12 -3.61
N LEU A 114 11.17 -10.38 -2.49
CA LEU A 114 11.01 -11.60 -1.72
C LEU A 114 9.59 -11.72 -1.13
N LEU A 115 9.08 -10.63 -0.55
CA LEU A 115 7.71 -10.56 -0.03
C LEU A 115 6.67 -10.77 -1.13
N ARG A 116 6.86 -10.14 -2.30
CA ARG A 116 5.97 -10.32 -3.45
C ARG A 116 5.96 -11.78 -3.93
N SER A 117 7.11 -12.32 -4.25
CA SER A 117 7.26 -13.70 -4.72
C SER A 117 6.66 -14.72 -3.73
N ARG A 118 6.90 -14.50 -2.43
CA ARG A 118 6.30 -15.30 -1.37
C ARG A 118 4.77 -15.19 -1.38
N GLY A 119 4.21 -13.99 -1.48
CA GLY A 119 2.76 -13.77 -1.52
C GLY A 119 2.08 -14.49 -2.68
N PHE A 120 2.64 -14.41 -3.90
CA PHE A 120 2.14 -15.13 -5.06
C PHE A 120 2.22 -16.65 -4.89
N ARG A 121 3.34 -17.17 -4.36
CA ARG A 121 3.50 -18.59 -4.08
C ARG A 121 2.50 -19.11 -3.05
N GLU A 122 2.27 -18.36 -1.96
CA GLU A 122 1.30 -18.73 -0.93
C GLU A 122 -0.15 -18.66 -1.44
N ALA A 123 -0.44 -17.72 -2.33
CA ALA A 123 -1.71 -17.64 -3.06
C ALA A 123 -1.88 -18.72 -4.16
N GLN A 124 -0.86 -19.53 -4.40
CA GLN A 124 -0.82 -20.52 -5.49
C GLN A 124 -1.05 -19.90 -6.89
N MET A 125 -0.57 -18.67 -7.07
CA MET A 125 -0.69 -17.91 -8.32
C MET A 125 0.68 -17.68 -8.95
N VAL A 126 0.70 -17.51 -10.27
CA VAL A 126 1.93 -17.17 -11.01
C VAL A 126 2.20 -15.67 -10.84
N ASP A 127 3.40 -15.31 -10.37
CA ASP A 127 3.84 -13.93 -10.32
C ASP A 127 4.27 -13.48 -11.75
N PRO A 128 3.58 -12.50 -12.35
CA PRO A 128 3.91 -12.02 -13.69
C PRO A 128 5.12 -11.06 -13.73
N THR A 129 5.83 -10.88 -12.61
CA THR A 129 6.97 -9.97 -12.54
C THR A 129 8.09 -10.40 -13.48
N VAL A 130 8.57 -9.45 -14.28
CA VAL A 130 9.78 -9.64 -15.10
C VAL A 130 11.00 -9.32 -14.23
N TYR A 131 11.89 -10.29 -14.12
CA TYR A 131 13.13 -10.15 -13.35
C TYR A 131 14.33 -9.81 -14.25
N GLN A 132 15.30 -9.12 -13.67
CA GLN A 132 16.61 -8.90 -14.31
C GLN A 132 17.27 -10.26 -14.52
N THR A 133 17.91 -10.42 -15.68
CA THR A 133 18.75 -11.61 -15.91
C THR A 133 20.03 -11.47 -15.06
N PRO A 134 20.45 -12.50 -14.31
CA PRO A 134 21.73 -12.43 -13.61
C PRO A 134 22.84 -12.07 -14.58
N GLU A 135 23.63 -11.03 -14.26
CA GLU A 135 24.85 -10.74 -15.03
C GLU A 135 25.82 -11.91 -14.84
N GLY A 136 26.06 -12.69 -15.89
CA GLY A 136 27.13 -13.67 -15.92
C GLY A 136 26.70 -15.14 -16.02
N THR A 137 26.07 -15.51 -17.15
CA THR A 137 26.20 -16.84 -17.73
C THR A 137 26.35 -16.66 -19.24
N SER A 138 27.57 -16.26 -19.63
CA SER A 138 28.07 -16.43 -21.00
C SER A 138 29.05 -17.58 -21.03
#